data_2e48b420ca5de7387b87058f8242d54a
#
_entry.id   2e48b420ca5de7387b87058f8242d54a
#
_cell.length_a   1.000
_cell.length_b   1.000
_cell.length_c   1.000
_cell.angle_alpha   90.00
_cell.angle_beta   90.00
_cell.angle_gamma   90.00
#
_symmetry.space_group_name_H-M   'P 1'
#
loop_
_entity.id
_entity.type
_entity.pdbx_description
1 polymer ?
#
loop_
_entity_poly.entity_id
_entity_poly.type
_entity_poly.pdbx_seq_one_letter_code
_entity_poly.pdbx_strand_id
1 'polypeptide(L)'
;MTLGTRLKELRSNEDTSNAGTKWTIDEDKNLVQEIVDNKSYEEIALEHKRTILSIKSRVISHIIYPKYKDDIENNIEKISIEYKIDNELITKYINKLKTNNNIQKSVNSNKPDTKTDKTEILEYLQQLDTKINDINTKLDMLLNQIKS
;
A
#
# COMPACT_ATOMS: atom_id res chain seq x y z
N MET A 1 -27.08 -11.77 6.98
CA MET A 1 -26.16 -11.06 7.87
C MET A 1 -25.72 -9.74 7.26
N THR A 2 -25.81 -8.66 8.01
CA THR A 2 -25.26 -7.38 7.60
C THR A 2 -23.74 -7.39 7.77
N LEU A 3 -23.02 -6.53 7.03
CA LEU A 3 -21.57 -6.37 7.14
C LEU A 3 -21.15 -6.05 8.57
N GLY A 4 -21.90 -5.20 9.27
CA GLY A 4 -21.64 -4.84 10.66
C GLY A 4 -21.72 -6.00 11.62
N THR A 5 -22.68 -6.92 11.44
CA THR A 5 -22.81 -8.13 12.28
C THR A 5 -21.61 -9.06 12.06
N ARG A 6 -21.20 -9.27 10.81
CA ARG A 6 -20.06 -10.11 10.48
C ARG A 6 -18.74 -9.57 11.07
N LEU A 7 -18.52 -8.25 10.99
CA LEU A 7 -17.35 -7.63 11.59
C LEU A 7 -17.34 -7.76 13.11
N LYS A 8 -18.51 -7.64 13.75
CA LYS A 8 -18.65 -7.80 15.19
C LYS A 8 -18.29 -9.21 15.64
N GLU A 9 -18.72 -10.22 14.89
CA GLU A 9 -18.37 -11.62 15.16
C GLU A 9 -16.87 -11.85 15.02
N LEU A 10 -16.25 -11.34 13.95
CA LEU A 10 -14.81 -11.46 13.72
C LEU A 10 -14.01 -10.80 14.84
N ARG A 11 -14.43 -9.65 15.33
CA ARG A 11 -13.76 -8.93 16.42
C ARG A 11 -13.91 -9.61 17.77
N SER A 12 -14.95 -10.42 17.96
CA SER A 12 -15.14 -11.18 19.18
C SER A 12 -14.22 -12.39 19.29
N ASN A 13 -13.64 -12.82 18.16
CA ASN A 13 -12.63 -13.87 18.13
C ASN A 13 -11.25 -13.24 18.33
N GLU A 14 -10.46 -13.82 19.26
CA GLU A 14 -9.11 -13.32 19.57
C GLU A 14 -8.20 -13.30 18.32
N ASP A 15 -8.27 -14.34 17.49
CA ASP A 15 -7.42 -14.48 16.29
C ASP A 15 -7.76 -13.47 15.19
N THR A 16 -8.91 -12.82 15.25
CA THR A 16 -9.35 -11.84 14.26
C THR A 16 -9.83 -10.53 14.90
N SER A 17 -9.35 -10.23 16.10
CA SER A 17 -9.79 -9.06 16.89
C SER A 17 -9.54 -7.73 16.21
N ASN A 18 -8.57 -7.65 15.29
CA ASN A 18 -8.26 -6.46 14.51
C ASN A 18 -8.99 -6.38 13.16
N ALA A 19 -9.89 -7.32 12.87
CA ALA A 19 -10.66 -7.33 11.61
C ALA A 19 -11.41 -6.00 11.42
N GLY A 20 -11.22 -5.37 10.26
CA GLY A 20 -11.87 -4.11 9.92
C GLY A 20 -11.31 -2.88 10.62
N THR A 21 -10.27 -3.00 11.44
CA THR A 21 -9.59 -1.84 12.02
C THR A 21 -8.61 -1.23 11.02
N LYS A 22 -8.30 0.05 11.20
CA LYS A 22 -7.36 0.76 10.35
C LYS A 22 -5.94 0.17 10.50
N TRP A 23 -5.24 0.03 9.38
CA TRP A 23 -3.84 -0.38 9.37
C TRP A 23 -2.94 0.75 9.87
N THR A 24 -2.00 0.42 10.73
CA THR A 24 -0.99 1.37 11.21
C THR A 24 0.25 1.31 10.32
N ILE A 25 1.08 2.34 10.40
CA ILE A 25 2.36 2.40 9.66
C ILE A 25 3.28 1.25 10.07
N ASP A 26 3.31 0.92 11.35
CA ASP A 26 4.13 -0.17 11.88
C ASP A 26 3.63 -1.54 11.40
N GLU A 27 2.30 -1.75 11.34
CA GLU A 27 1.73 -2.95 10.75
C GLU A 27 2.13 -3.11 9.27
N ASP A 28 2.06 -2.02 8.50
CA ASP A 28 2.44 -2.04 7.09
C ASP A 28 3.92 -2.40 6.89
N LYS A 29 4.79 -1.86 7.72
CA LYS A 29 6.23 -2.18 7.69
C LYS A 29 6.48 -3.65 8.03
N ASN A 30 5.81 -4.14 9.07
CA ASN A 30 5.92 -5.54 9.48
C ASN A 30 5.42 -6.48 8.38
N LEU A 31 4.29 -6.12 7.74
CA LEU A 31 3.73 -6.89 6.64
C LEU A 31 4.72 -7.02 5.47
N VAL A 32 5.36 -5.92 5.07
CA VAL A 32 6.37 -5.93 4.01
C VAL A 32 7.51 -6.88 4.36
N GLN A 33 8.01 -6.81 5.59
CA GLN A 33 9.10 -7.67 6.05
C GLN A 33 8.68 -9.15 6.08
N GLU A 34 7.47 -9.43 6.56
CA GLU A 34 6.93 -10.79 6.62
C GLU A 34 6.78 -11.41 5.22
N ILE A 35 6.38 -10.61 4.23
CA ILE A 35 6.31 -11.05 2.82
C ILE A 35 7.71 -11.35 2.28
N VAL A 36 8.68 -10.49 2.55
CA VAL A 36 10.09 -10.71 2.16
C VAL A 36 10.65 -11.99 2.80
N ASP A 37 10.28 -12.26 4.05
CA ASP A 37 10.69 -13.46 4.79
C ASP A 37 9.95 -14.73 4.36
N ASN A 38 9.05 -14.65 3.39
CA ASN A 38 8.22 -15.75 2.88
C ASN A 38 7.35 -16.42 3.94
N LYS A 39 6.86 -15.68 4.91
CA LYS A 39 5.88 -16.20 5.87
C LYS A 39 4.58 -16.54 5.17
N SER A 40 3.89 -17.58 5.65
CA SER A 40 2.58 -17.94 5.12
C SER A 40 1.52 -16.89 5.49
N TYR A 41 0.49 -16.76 4.67
CA TYR A 41 -0.61 -15.81 4.96
C TYR A 41 -1.35 -16.18 6.24
N GLU A 42 -1.42 -17.47 6.57
CA GLU A 42 -2.00 -17.96 7.81
C GLU A 42 -1.23 -17.46 9.03
N GLU A 43 0.09 -17.55 9.00
CA GLU A 43 0.96 -17.03 10.08
C GLU A 43 0.85 -15.52 10.23
N ILE A 44 0.89 -14.80 9.12
CA ILE A 44 0.78 -13.34 9.10
C ILE A 44 -0.58 -12.92 9.68
N ALA A 45 -1.66 -13.59 9.26
CA ALA A 45 -3.01 -13.29 9.74
C ALA A 45 -3.12 -13.46 11.25
N LEU A 46 -2.55 -14.54 11.81
CA LEU A 46 -2.54 -14.77 13.25
C LEU A 46 -1.76 -13.69 14.00
N GLU A 47 -0.58 -13.33 13.51
CA GLU A 47 0.26 -12.30 14.16
C GLU A 47 -0.41 -10.93 14.17
N HIS A 48 -1.09 -10.56 13.08
CA HIS A 48 -1.80 -9.27 12.97
C HIS A 48 -3.21 -9.32 13.54
N LYS A 49 -3.71 -10.50 13.95
CA LYS A 49 -5.08 -10.71 14.43
C LYS A 49 -6.11 -10.24 13.40
N ARG A 50 -5.88 -10.62 12.15
CA ARG A 50 -6.72 -10.28 10.99
C ARG A 50 -7.06 -11.55 10.21
N THR A 51 -8.05 -11.43 9.32
CA THR A 51 -8.38 -12.54 8.41
C THR A 51 -7.33 -12.67 7.30
N ILE A 52 -7.17 -13.88 6.76
CA ILE A 52 -6.28 -14.14 5.61
C ILE A 52 -6.63 -13.23 4.43
N LEU A 53 -7.94 -13.08 4.15
CA LEU A 53 -8.42 -12.20 3.08
C LEU A 53 -8.00 -10.75 3.30
N SER A 54 -8.07 -10.27 4.55
CA SER A 54 -7.63 -8.91 4.91
C SER A 54 -6.13 -8.71 4.63
N ILE A 55 -5.30 -9.70 4.98
CA ILE A 55 -3.86 -9.65 4.72
C ILE A 55 -3.59 -9.63 3.21
N LYS A 56 -4.21 -10.54 2.45
CA LYS A 56 -4.05 -10.58 0.98
C LYS A 56 -4.48 -9.27 0.32
N SER A 57 -5.62 -8.72 0.73
CA SER A 57 -6.10 -7.45 0.19
C SER A 57 -5.16 -6.29 0.50
N ARG A 58 -4.56 -6.28 1.70
CA ARG A 58 -3.57 -5.26 2.06
C ARG A 58 -2.28 -5.40 1.25
N VAL A 59 -1.81 -6.62 1.01
CA VAL A 59 -0.67 -6.88 0.13
C VAL A 59 -0.95 -6.33 -1.27
N ILE A 60 -2.14 -6.57 -1.81
CA ILE A 60 -2.52 -6.06 -3.14
C ILE A 60 -2.52 -4.53 -3.16
N SER A 61 -3.16 -3.89 -2.18
CA SER A 61 -3.31 -2.43 -2.17
C SER A 61 -2.05 -1.67 -1.79
N HIS A 62 -1.23 -2.22 -0.89
CA HIS A 62 -0.08 -1.52 -0.31
C HIS A 62 1.26 -1.89 -0.97
N ILE A 63 1.41 -3.12 -1.42
CA ILE A 63 2.68 -3.64 -1.98
C ILE A 63 2.59 -3.78 -3.50
N ILE A 64 1.60 -4.52 -3.99
CA ILE A 64 1.46 -4.87 -5.42
C ILE A 64 1.06 -3.66 -6.26
N TYR A 65 -0.01 -2.99 -5.88
CA TYR A 65 -0.56 -1.88 -6.67
C TYR A 65 0.45 -0.74 -6.87
N PRO A 66 1.17 -0.24 -5.85
CA PRO A 66 2.20 0.78 -6.06
C PRO A 66 3.36 0.32 -6.95
N LYS A 67 3.75 -0.96 -6.84
CA LYS A 67 4.87 -1.53 -7.59
C LYS A 67 4.56 -1.71 -9.09
N TYR A 68 3.35 -2.13 -9.41
CA TYR A 68 2.93 -2.48 -10.78
C TYR A 68 1.88 -1.54 -11.37
N LYS A 69 1.70 -0.38 -10.79
CA LYS A 69 0.62 0.57 -11.10
C LYS A 69 0.34 0.78 -12.59
N ASP A 70 1.40 0.90 -13.40
CA ASP A 70 1.29 1.25 -14.81
C ASP A 70 1.11 0.04 -15.72
N ASP A 71 1.44 -1.16 -15.27
CA ASP A 71 1.43 -2.36 -16.10
C ASP A 71 0.91 -3.61 -15.36
N ILE A 72 -0.01 -3.39 -14.45
CA ILE A 72 -0.50 -4.45 -13.56
C ILE A 72 -1.28 -5.52 -14.34
N GLU A 73 -2.04 -5.13 -15.35
CA GLU A 73 -2.88 -6.03 -16.13
C GLU A 73 -2.07 -7.06 -16.92
N ASN A 74 -0.92 -6.67 -17.42
CA ASN A 74 -0.03 -7.56 -18.16
C ASN A 74 0.79 -8.47 -17.24
N ASN A 75 0.87 -8.16 -15.96
CA ASN A 75 1.68 -8.86 -14.97
C ASN A 75 0.87 -9.67 -13.96
N ILE A 76 -0.46 -9.78 -14.12
CA ILE A 76 -1.33 -10.46 -13.13
C ILE A 76 -0.87 -11.90 -12.85
N GLU A 77 -0.56 -12.68 -13.87
CA GLU A 77 -0.10 -14.05 -13.70
C GLU A 77 1.21 -14.14 -12.95
N LYS A 78 2.16 -13.28 -13.30
CA LYS A 78 3.45 -13.18 -12.62
C LYS A 78 3.28 -12.79 -11.15
N ILE A 79 2.43 -11.80 -10.89
CA ILE A 79 2.11 -11.33 -9.55
C ILE A 79 1.46 -12.45 -8.73
N SER A 80 0.51 -13.17 -9.33
CA SER A 80 -0.17 -14.28 -8.70
C SER A 80 0.81 -15.37 -8.22
N ILE A 81 1.77 -15.71 -9.04
CA ILE A 81 2.81 -16.69 -8.72
C ILE A 81 3.76 -16.15 -7.64
N GLU A 82 4.22 -14.92 -7.81
CA GLU A 82 5.19 -14.27 -6.90
C GLU A 82 4.64 -14.12 -5.48
N TYR A 83 3.39 -13.65 -5.37
CA TYR A 83 2.75 -13.36 -4.08
C TYR A 83 1.80 -14.45 -3.59
N LYS A 84 1.61 -15.51 -4.38
CA LYS A 84 0.72 -16.65 -4.04
C LYS A 84 -0.70 -16.19 -3.74
N ILE A 85 -1.23 -15.32 -4.59
CA ILE A 85 -2.60 -14.78 -4.50
C ILE A 85 -3.33 -15.10 -5.80
N ASP A 86 -4.61 -15.50 -5.73
CA ASP A 86 -5.42 -15.85 -6.88
C ASP A 86 -5.60 -14.66 -7.85
N ASN A 87 -5.52 -14.93 -9.14
CA ASN A 87 -5.72 -13.93 -10.21
C ASN A 87 -7.04 -13.16 -10.05
N GLU A 88 -8.12 -13.87 -9.75
CA GLU A 88 -9.45 -13.26 -9.54
C GLU A 88 -9.46 -12.27 -8.40
N LEU A 89 -8.79 -12.61 -7.30
CA LEU A 89 -8.70 -11.73 -6.13
C LEU A 89 -7.89 -10.47 -6.45
N ILE A 90 -6.77 -10.62 -7.13
CA ILE A 90 -5.92 -9.50 -7.57
C ILE A 90 -6.74 -8.56 -8.47
N THR A 91 -7.39 -9.10 -9.50
CA THR A 91 -8.20 -8.32 -10.44
C THR A 91 -9.33 -7.57 -9.74
N LYS A 92 -10.04 -8.25 -8.83
CA LYS A 92 -11.14 -7.67 -8.06
C LYS A 92 -10.68 -6.44 -7.25
N TYR A 93 -9.60 -6.57 -6.50
CA TYR A 93 -9.12 -5.48 -5.66
C TYR A 93 -8.49 -4.34 -6.45
N ILE A 94 -7.82 -4.65 -7.55
CA ILE A 94 -7.26 -3.62 -8.45
C ILE A 94 -8.38 -2.78 -9.07
N ASN A 95 -9.43 -3.43 -9.56
CA ASN A 95 -10.59 -2.72 -10.12
C ASN A 95 -11.26 -1.82 -9.08
N LYS A 96 -11.37 -2.31 -7.85
CA LYS A 96 -11.89 -1.54 -6.73
C LYS A 96 -11.03 -0.31 -6.42
N LEU A 97 -9.71 -0.46 -6.42
CA LEU A 97 -8.76 0.65 -6.20
C LEU A 97 -8.83 1.69 -7.32
N LYS A 98 -8.90 1.24 -8.58
CA LYS A 98 -9.05 2.13 -9.74
C LYS A 98 -10.34 2.94 -9.67
N THR A 99 -11.46 2.30 -9.30
CA THR A 99 -12.76 2.94 -9.15
C THR A 99 -12.73 3.99 -8.04
N ASN A 100 -12.17 3.65 -6.87
CA ASN A 100 -12.06 4.58 -5.75
C ASN A 100 -11.20 5.81 -6.10
N ASN A 101 -10.09 5.61 -6.81
CA ASN A 101 -9.24 6.71 -7.24
C ASN A 101 -9.95 7.64 -8.23
N ASN A 102 -10.77 7.08 -9.14
CA ASN A 102 -11.56 7.88 -10.07
C ASN A 102 -12.65 8.70 -9.35
N ILE A 103 -13.29 8.11 -8.34
CA ILE A 103 -14.29 8.81 -7.52
C ILE A 103 -13.61 9.96 -6.74
N GLN A 104 -12.45 9.73 -6.15
CA GLN A 104 -11.70 10.77 -5.43
C GLN A 104 -11.28 11.91 -6.34
N LYS A 105 -10.84 11.60 -7.57
CA LYS A 105 -10.50 12.64 -8.56
C LYS A 105 -11.72 13.46 -8.98
N SER A 106 -12.87 12.83 -9.16
CA SER A 106 -14.09 13.55 -9.53
C SER A 106 -14.67 14.38 -8.38
N VAL A 107 -14.55 13.91 -7.14
CA VAL A 107 -14.98 14.65 -5.94
C VAL A 107 -14.05 15.85 -5.67
N ASN A 108 -12.74 15.69 -5.87
CA ASN A 108 -11.77 16.75 -5.66
C ASN A 108 -11.89 17.89 -6.69
N SER A 109 -12.42 17.61 -7.89
CA SER A 109 -12.64 18.64 -8.91
C SER A 109 -13.77 19.61 -8.59
N ASN A 110 -14.64 19.27 -7.64
CA ASN A 110 -15.85 20.06 -7.29
C ASN A 110 -15.72 20.86 -5.98
N LYS A 111 -14.56 20.81 -5.29
CA LYS A 111 -14.35 21.59 -4.05
C LYS A 111 -13.45 22.79 -4.32
N PRO A 112 -13.93 24.05 -4.10
CA PRO A 112 -13.11 25.24 -4.30
C PRO A 112 -12.00 25.44 -3.25
N ASP A 113 -12.01 24.69 -2.13
CA ASP A 113 -11.06 24.82 -1.03
C ASP A 113 -9.77 24.01 -1.20
N THR A 114 -9.55 23.38 -2.36
CA THR A 114 -8.37 22.54 -2.65
C THR A 114 -7.11 23.35 -2.98
N LYS A 115 -7.18 24.68 -3.02
CA LYS A 115 -6.00 25.53 -3.29
C LYS A 115 -4.93 25.44 -2.20
N THR A 116 -5.35 25.24 -0.93
CA THR A 116 -4.44 25.13 0.22
C THR A 116 -3.66 23.82 0.18
N ASP A 117 -4.35 22.70 -0.14
CA ASP A 117 -3.74 21.37 -0.20
C ASP A 117 -2.70 21.27 -1.32
N LYS A 118 -2.96 21.89 -2.47
CA LYS A 118 -2.01 21.91 -3.59
C LYS A 118 -0.73 22.67 -3.25
N THR A 119 -0.84 23.75 -2.49
CA THR A 119 0.31 24.57 -2.07
C THR A 119 1.21 23.79 -1.10
N GLU A 120 0.62 23.08 -0.13
CA GLU A 120 1.35 22.22 0.82
C GLU A 120 2.08 21.08 0.11
N ILE A 121 1.43 20.43 -0.84
CA ILE A 121 2.02 19.35 -1.63
C ILE A 121 3.19 19.87 -2.48
N LEU A 122 3.03 21.04 -3.12
CA LEU A 122 4.09 21.69 -3.90
C LEU A 122 5.30 22.04 -3.03
N GLU A 123 5.07 22.60 -1.84
CA GLU A 123 6.14 22.91 -0.87
C GLU A 123 6.87 21.63 -0.46
N TYR A 124 6.15 20.56 -0.17
CA TYR A 124 6.71 19.27 0.20
C TYR A 124 7.56 18.67 -0.94
N LEU A 125 7.08 18.74 -2.18
CA LEU A 125 7.81 18.29 -3.37
C LEU A 125 9.07 19.12 -3.59
N GLN A 126 9.02 20.43 -3.39
CA GLN A 126 10.19 21.31 -3.48
C GLN A 126 11.24 20.96 -2.42
N GLN A 127 10.81 20.64 -1.21
CA GLN A 127 11.71 20.19 -0.14
C GLN A 127 12.38 18.86 -0.49
N LEU A 128 11.64 17.92 -1.10
CA LEU A 128 12.20 16.67 -1.57
C LEU A 128 13.22 16.87 -2.68
N ASP A 129 12.94 17.73 -3.65
CA ASP A 129 13.87 18.08 -4.72
C ASP A 129 15.16 18.68 -4.17
N THR A 130 15.06 19.56 -3.19
CA THR A 130 16.22 20.16 -2.52
C THR A 130 17.07 19.09 -1.82
N LYS A 131 16.43 18.14 -1.13
CA LYS A 131 17.12 17.02 -0.47
C LYS A 131 17.81 16.13 -1.48
N ILE A 132 17.17 15.82 -2.60
CA ILE A 132 17.73 14.99 -3.67
C ILE A 132 18.94 15.68 -4.28
N ASN A 133 18.88 16.98 -4.56
CA ASN A 133 19.98 17.77 -5.07
C ASN A 133 21.16 17.82 -4.10
N ASP A 134 20.89 17.95 -2.81
CA ASP A 134 21.92 17.92 -1.75
C ASP A 134 22.63 16.56 -1.69
N ILE A 135 21.87 15.46 -1.77
CA ILE A 135 22.41 14.10 -1.81
C ILE A 135 23.27 13.90 -3.07
N ASN A 136 22.81 14.34 -4.23
CA ASN A 136 23.55 14.25 -5.48
C ASN A 136 24.87 15.03 -5.43
N THR A 137 24.85 16.24 -4.84
CA THR A 137 26.05 17.05 -4.62
C THR A 137 27.07 16.34 -3.72
N LYS A 138 26.59 15.71 -2.63
CA LYS A 138 27.44 14.95 -1.72
C LYS A 138 28.02 13.71 -2.41
N LEU A 139 27.22 13.03 -3.24
CA LEU A 139 27.71 11.90 -4.03
C LEU A 139 28.80 12.30 -5.02
N ASP A 140 28.63 13.43 -5.71
CA ASP A 140 29.63 13.96 -6.64
C ASP A 140 30.94 14.30 -5.91
N MET A 141 30.86 14.91 -4.73
CA MET A 141 32.02 15.20 -3.89
C MET A 141 32.76 13.92 -3.49
N LEU A 142 32.03 12.87 -3.09
CA LEU A 142 32.60 11.58 -2.72
C LEU A 142 33.27 10.89 -3.92
N LEU A 143 32.62 10.93 -5.09
CA LEU A 143 33.18 10.38 -6.34
C LEU A 143 34.46 11.10 -6.73
N ASN A 144 34.52 12.43 -6.59
CA ASN A 144 35.72 13.21 -6.87
C ASN A 144 36.86 12.89 -5.91
N GLN A 145 36.56 12.61 -4.63
CA GLN A 145 37.56 12.17 -3.64
C GLN A 145 38.13 10.80 -3.98
N ILE A 146 37.30 9.89 -4.50
CA ILE A 146 37.75 8.54 -4.89
C ILE A 146 38.65 8.60 -6.15
N LYS A 147 38.38 9.54 -7.08
CA LYS A 147 39.15 9.69 -8.32
C LYS A 147 40.49 10.42 -8.14
N SER A 148 40.68 11.10 -7.03
CA SER A 148 41.92 11.76 -6.71
C SER A 148 42.79 10.84 -5.81
#